data_c72143c832854cc977650dc9e3c274ec
#
_entry.id   c72143c832854cc977650dc9e3c274ec
#
_cell.length_a   1.000
_cell.length_b   1.000
_cell.length_c   1.000
_cell.angle_alpha   90.00
_cell.angle_beta   90.00
_cell.angle_gamma   90.00
#
_symmetry.space_group_name_H-M   'P 1'
#
loop_
_entity.id
_entity.type
_entity.pdbx_description
1 polymer ?
#
loop_
_entity_poly.entity_id
_entity_poly.type
_entity_poly.pdbx_seq_one_letter_code
_entity_poly.pdbx_strand_id
1 'polypeptide(L)'
;MDSNAHRRSYSSFDGMLAVDALTSIVTDTQNAFEDLSNYQTNVKDWIFGYLSYDVKNDTELLSSSNADGLDFPALYFFQPKKLIEIQNTVVTFHYLNMVANEIEGDYKNILEATTAFEPELENQSNIKIKLRIFKDEYYRRVNKMLNHIHRGDIYEANFCQEFYAENTKIDALKTYLKLNSITRAPFSTFLKINDKYLLSSSPERYIKKLGNQIISQPIKGTAKRSLDENEDRLLAEALEKDQKERAENIMIVDL
;
A
#
# COMPACT_ATOMS: atom_id res chain seq x y z
N MET A 1 1.13 -1.10 -9.68
CA MET A 1 0.36 -1.99 -8.78
C MET A 1 0.38 -3.39 -9.36
N ASP A 2 0.53 -4.39 -8.51
CA ASP A 2 0.67 -5.80 -8.91
C ASP A 2 -0.14 -6.68 -7.94
N SER A 3 -1.01 -7.53 -8.48
CA SER A 3 -1.82 -8.46 -7.69
C SER A 3 -1.10 -9.78 -7.41
N ASN A 4 0.10 -10.00 -7.98
CA ASN A 4 0.85 -11.25 -7.89
C ASN A 4 0.02 -12.50 -8.28
N ALA A 5 -0.83 -12.36 -9.27
CA ALA A 5 -1.76 -13.38 -9.74
C ALA A 5 -2.76 -13.89 -8.67
N HIS A 6 -2.98 -13.14 -7.61
CA HIS A 6 -4.03 -13.44 -6.65
C HIS A 6 -5.41 -13.19 -7.26
N ARG A 7 -6.10 -14.27 -7.60
CA ARG A 7 -7.51 -14.22 -8.03
C ARG A 7 -8.40 -14.23 -6.80
N ARG A 8 -8.85 -13.05 -6.39
CA ARG A 8 -9.78 -12.88 -5.26
C ARG A 8 -11.11 -12.32 -5.76
N SER A 9 -12.16 -12.52 -4.97
CA SER A 9 -13.40 -11.79 -5.16
C SER A 9 -13.11 -10.30 -5.26
N TYR A 10 -13.73 -9.62 -6.23
CA TYR A 10 -13.57 -8.19 -6.48
C TYR A 10 -12.19 -7.75 -7.04
N SER A 11 -11.32 -8.66 -7.53
CA SER A 11 -10.14 -8.28 -8.32
C SER A 11 -10.58 -7.67 -9.66
N SER A 12 -9.92 -6.59 -10.07
CA SER A 12 -10.25 -5.87 -11.30
C SER A 12 -9.15 -5.98 -12.36
N PHE A 13 -7.92 -6.20 -11.95
CA PHE A 13 -6.72 -6.29 -12.79
C PHE A 13 -5.68 -7.20 -12.13
N ASP A 14 -4.74 -7.71 -12.91
CA ASP A 14 -3.57 -8.43 -12.41
C ASP A 14 -2.38 -7.49 -12.18
N GLY A 15 -2.21 -6.54 -13.09
CA GLY A 15 -1.20 -5.49 -12.98
C GLY A 15 -1.69 -4.18 -13.56
N MET A 16 -1.18 -3.07 -13.04
CA MET A 16 -1.52 -1.74 -13.53
C MET A 16 -0.33 -0.79 -13.39
N LEU A 17 0.03 -0.13 -14.49
CA LEU A 17 1.10 0.86 -14.56
C LEU A 17 0.52 2.18 -15.05
N ALA A 18 0.61 3.23 -14.22
CA ALA A 18 0.21 4.58 -14.54
C ALA A 18 1.43 5.49 -14.53
N VAL A 19 1.69 6.21 -15.60
CA VAL A 19 2.88 7.06 -15.75
C VAL A 19 2.54 8.39 -16.44
N ASP A 20 3.44 9.35 -16.30
CA ASP A 20 3.37 10.68 -16.89
C ASP A 20 2.14 11.48 -16.44
N ALA A 21 2.26 12.14 -15.32
CA ALA A 21 1.19 12.99 -14.81
C ALA A 21 0.82 14.09 -15.81
N LEU A 22 -0.46 14.15 -16.23
CA LEU A 22 -1.03 15.29 -16.94
C LEU A 22 -1.36 16.41 -15.96
N THR A 23 -2.09 16.06 -14.91
CA THR A 23 -2.43 16.94 -13.81
C THR A 23 -2.20 16.23 -12.50
N SER A 24 -2.05 16.97 -11.41
CA SER A 24 -1.94 16.41 -10.07
C SER A 24 -2.56 17.34 -9.04
N ILE A 25 -2.99 16.76 -7.93
CA ILE A 25 -3.37 17.47 -6.71
C ILE A 25 -2.41 17.08 -5.60
N VAL A 26 -1.97 18.08 -4.86
CA VAL A 26 -1.12 17.95 -3.68
C VAL A 26 -1.70 18.87 -2.62
N THR A 27 -2.02 18.34 -1.46
CA THR A 27 -2.58 19.14 -0.38
C THR A 27 -2.06 18.66 0.99
N ASP A 28 -2.19 19.51 1.97
CA ASP A 28 -1.97 19.21 3.38
C ASP A 28 -3.24 18.57 4.01
N THR A 29 -3.46 18.77 5.30
CA THR A 29 -4.59 18.22 6.03
C THR A 29 -5.79 19.17 6.13
N GLN A 30 -5.80 20.28 5.38
CA GLN A 30 -6.91 21.25 5.42
C GLN A 30 -7.74 21.14 4.14
N ASN A 31 -9.03 20.86 4.26
CA ASN A 31 -9.98 20.66 3.16
C ASN A 31 -9.52 19.57 2.15
N ALA A 32 -8.71 18.62 2.58
CA ALA A 32 -8.07 17.63 1.71
C ALA A 32 -9.11 16.75 0.98
N PHE A 33 -10.17 16.35 1.64
CA PHE A 33 -11.23 15.53 1.04
C PHE A 33 -12.11 16.34 0.08
N GLU A 34 -12.39 17.60 0.37
CA GLU A 34 -13.12 18.49 -0.52
C GLU A 34 -12.30 18.77 -1.79
N ASP A 35 -11.04 19.08 -1.65
CA ASP A 35 -10.11 19.29 -2.75
C ASP A 35 -9.98 18.06 -3.64
N LEU A 36 -9.86 16.88 -3.06
CA LEU A 36 -9.84 15.61 -3.81
C LEU A 36 -11.15 15.38 -4.56
N SER A 37 -12.30 15.66 -3.95
CA SER A 37 -13.61 15.54 -4.57
C SER A 37 -13.75 16.49 -5.77
N ASN A 38 -13.31 17.72 -5.60
CA ASN A 38 -13.29 18.72 -6.67
C ASN A 38 -12.36 18.31 -7.80
N TYR A 39 -11.17 17.81 -7.48
CA TYR A 39 -10.22 17.31 -8.47
C TYR A 39 -10.82 16.14 -9.26
N GLN A 40 -11.40 15.14 -8.60
CA GLN A 40 -12.06 14.00 -9.24
C GLN A 40 -13.22 14.43 -10.15
N THR A 41 -14.01 15.40 -9.70
CA THR A 41 -15.16 15.91 -10.45
C THR A 41 -14.73 16.66 -11.73
N ASN A 42 -13.59 17.32 -11.69
CA ASN A 42 -13.05 18.05 -12.85
C ASN A 42 -12.33 17.10 -13.83
N VAL A 43 -11.52 16.18 -13.32
CA VAL A 43 -10.72 15.24 -14.13
C VAL A 43 -11.61 14.21 -14.83
N LYS A 44 -12.56 13.61 -14.13
CA LYS A 44 -13.47 12.55 -14.62
C LYS A 44 -12.79 11.40 -15.35
N ASP A 45 -11.62 11.04 -14.91
CA ASP A 45 -10.75 10.04 -15.49
C ASP A 45 -10.06 9.23 -14.37
N TRP A 46 -9.20 8.30 -14.71
CA TRP A 46 -8.36 7.59 -13.77
C TRP A 46 -7.44 8.53 -13.01
N ILE A 47 -7.42 8.39 -11.70
CA ILE A 47 -6.47 9.07 -10.82
C ILE A 47 -5.77 8.06 -9.93
N PHE A 48 -4.48 8.24 -9.71
CA PHE A 48 -3.63 7.39 -8.89
C PHE A 48 -2.92 8.22 -7.84
N GLY A 49 -2.73 7.67 -6.65
CA GLY A 49 -2.09 8.40 -5.57
C GLY A 49 -2.22 7.71 -4.23
N TYR A 50 -2.13 8.50 -3.17
CA TYR A 50 -2.28 8.03 -1.81
C TYR A 50 -2.89 9.10 -0.90
N LEU A 51 -3.44 8.61 0.21
CA LEU A 51 -3.83 9.37 1.39
C LEU A 51 -2.90 8.98 2.53
N SER A 52 -2.23 9.92 3.17
CA SER A 52 -1.48 9.64 4.40
C SER A 52 -2.44 9.45 5.57
N TYR A 53 -1.95 8.85 6.64
CA TYR A 53 -2.75 8.73 7.87
C TYR A 53 -3.14 10.09 8.45
N ASP A 54 -2.33 11.12 8.24
CA ASP A 54 -2.58 12.45 8.79
C ASP A 54 -3.73 13.21 8.13
N VAL A 55 -4.24 12.74 6.99
CA VAL A 55 -5.47 13.30 6.38
C VAL A 55 -6.69 13.15 7.32
N LYS A 56 -6.63 12.25 8.33
CA LYS A 56 -7.64 12.21 9.41
C LYS A 56 -7.82 13.55 10.12
N ASN A 57 -6.79 14.39 10.15
CA ASN A 57 -6.85 15.72 10.79
C ASN A 57 -7.74 16.71 10.02
N ASP A 58 -8.17 16.36 8.80
CA ASP A 58 -9.19 17.11 8.06
C ASP A 58 -10.60 16.92 8.64
N THR A 59 -10.84 15.78 9.30
CA THR A 59 -12.14 15.43 9.90
C THR A 59 -12.13 15.43 11.41
N GLU A 60 -10.95 15.26 12.03
CA GLU A 60 -10.79 15.14 13.46
C GLU A 60 -9.87 16.25 13.99
N LEU A 61 -10.19 16.82 15.14
CA LEU A 61 -9.37 17.81 15.82
C LEU A 61 -8.16 17.16 16.50
N LEU A 62 -7.26 16.62 15.68
CA LEU A 62 -6.05 15.94 16.12
C LEU A 62 -4.80 16.65 15.61
N SER A 63 -3.72 16.49 16.34
CA SER A 63 -2.39 16.94 15.94
C SER A 63 -1.32 15.94 16.35
N SER A 64 -0.19 15.95 15.66
CA SER A 64 0.96 15.12 15.99
C SER A 64 2.22 15.96 16.11
N SER A 65 3.04 15.66 17.11
CA SER A 65 4.40 16.18 17.28
C SER A 65 5.47 15.15 16.91
N ASN A 66 5.07 14.06 16.27
CA ASN A 66 6.02 13.05 15.81
C ASN A 66 6.92 13.62 14.71
N ALA A 67 8.19 13.18 14.70
CA ALA A 67 9.13 13.60 13.67
C ALA A 67 8.70 13.05 12.30
N ASP A 68 8.59 13.92 11.32
CA ASP A 68 8.49 13.55 9.92
C ASP A 68 9.88 13.68 9.26
N GLY A 69 10.43 12.56 8.82
CA GLY A 69 11.74 12.50 8.15
C GLY A 69 11.63 12.33 6.64
N LEU A 70 10.43 12.19 6.09
CA LEU A 70 10.20 11.87 4.69
C LEU A 70 9.55 13.03 3.92
N ASP A 71 8.81 13.90 4.62
CA ASP A 71 8.15 15.07 4.04
C ASP A 71 7.25 14.69 2.84
N PHE A 72 6.47 13.62 3.00
CA PHE A 72 5.44 13.28 2.04
C PHE A 72 4.24 14.21 2.22
N PRO A 73 3.64 14.72 1.13
CA PRO A 73 2.35 15.42 1.22
C PRO A 73 1.30 14.59 1.95
N ALA A 74 0.37 15.24 2.63
CA ALA A 74 -0.71 14.53 3.30
C ALA A 74 -1.61 13.78 2.30
N LEU A 75 -1.80 14.38 1.12
CA LEU A 75 -2.53 13.80 0.00
C LEU A 75 -1.78 14.09 -1.30
N TYR A 76 -1.68 13.09 -2.16
CA TYR A 76 -1.21 13.23 -3.53
C TYR A 76 -2.01 12.34 -4.47
N PHE A 77 -2.57 12.91 -5.54
CA PHE A 77 -3.14 12.16 -6.65
C PHE A 77 -2.75 12.80 -7.99
N PHE A 78 -2.68 11.99 -9.03
CA PHE A 78 -2.40 12.45 -10.38
C PHE A 78 -3.26 11.73 -11.41
N GLN A 79 -3.58 12.42 -12.49
CA GLN A 79 -4.15 11.85 -13.70
C GLN A 79 -2.99 11.44 -14.61
N PRO A 80 -2.85 10.17 -14.99
CA PRO A 80 -1.80 9.71 -15.90
C PRO A 80 -2.13 10.08 -17.34
N LYS A 81 -1.09 10.32 -18.15
CA LYS A 81 -1.23 10.36 -19.62
C LYS A 81 -1.28 8.95 -20.21
N LYS A 82 -0.61 8.01 -19.56
CA LYS A 82 -0.43 6.63 -20.01
C LYS A 82 -0.83 5.66 -18.89
N LEU A 83 -1.76 4.79 -19.18
CA LEU A 83 -2.17 3.70 -18.30
C LEU A 83 -2.04 2.39 -19.05
N ILE A 84 -1.33 1.42 -18.48
CA ILE A 84 -1.21 0.07 -19.01
C ILE A 84 -1.84 -0.87 -18.00
N GLU A 85 -2.85 -1.60 -18.43
CA GLU A 85 -3.58 -2.58 -17.64
C GLU A 85 -3.25 -3.98 -18.11
N ILE A 86 -2.99 -4.87 -17.15
CA ILE A 86 -2.74 -6.30 -17.40
C ILE A 86 -3.88 -7.07 -16.74
N GLN A 87 -4.60 -7.84 -17.52
CA GLN A 87 -5.66 -8.72 -17.04
C GLN A 87 -5.57 -10.09 -17.74
N ASN A 88 -5.31 -11.15 -17.00
CA ASN A 88 -5.01 -12.48 -17.53
C ASN A 88 -3.81 -12.45 -18.50
N THR A 89 -4.07 -12.72 -19.78
CA THR A 89 -3.07 -12.71 -20.87
C THR A 89 -3.16 -11.49 -21.77
N VAL A 90 -4.02 -10.53 -21.41
CA VAL A 90 -4.28 -9.32 -22.22
C VAL A 90 -3.59 -8.13 -21.57
N VAL A 91 -2.88 -7.36 -22.38
CA VAL A 91 -2.30 -6.08 -22.02
C VAL A 91 -3.03 -4.99 -22.80
N THR A 92 -3.62 -4.04 -22.10
CA THR A 92 -4.37 -2.94 -22.70
C THR A 92 -3.69 -1.61 -22.42
N PHE A 93 -3.47 -0.81 -23.46
CA PHE A 93 -2.90 0.53 -23.38
C PHE A 93 -4.02 1.56 -23.44
N HIS A 94 -4.23 2.28 -22.35
CA HIS A 94 -5.18 3.38 -22.23
C HIS A 94 -4.39 4.69 -22.21
N TYR A 95 -4.15 5.25 -23.37
CA TYR A 95 -3.38 6.48 -23.51
C TYR A 95 -4.29 7.65 -23.87
N LEU A 96 -4.03 8.80 -23.30
CA LEU A 96 -4.72 10.04 -23.73
C LEU A 96 -4.38 10.32 -25.21
N ASN A 97 -5.34 10.86 -25.93
CA ASN A 97 -5.20 11.12 -27.38
C ASN A 97 -3.93 11.90 -27.74
N MET A 98 -3.48 12.79 -26.87
CA MET A 98 -2.28 13.61 -27.07
C MET A 98 -0.96 12.82 -27.09
N VAL A 99 -0.96 11.58 -26.58
CA VAL A 99 0.20 10.69 -26.53
C VAL A 99 -0.09 9.31 -27.16
N ALA A 100 -1.21 9.17 -27.85
CA ALA A 100 -1.64 7.89 -28.44
C ALA A 100 -0.65 7.35 -29.51
N ASN A 101 0.08 8.24 -30.17
CA ASN A 101 1.12 7.90 -31.14
C ASN A 101 2.37 7.24 -30.49
N GLU A 102 2.50 7.29 -29.17
CA GLU A 102 3.63 6.70 -28.45
C GLU A 102 3.43 5.20 -28.13
N ILE A 103 2.22 4.66 -28.28
CA ILE A 103 1.87 3.27 -27.92
C ILE A 103 2.81 2.24 -28.56
N GLU A 104 3.04 2.33 -29.87
CA GLU A 104 3.90 1.36 -30.57
C GLU A 104 5.36 1.40 -30.08
N GLY A 105 5.87 2.61 -29.82
CA GLY A 105 7.22 2.81 -29.30
C GLY A 105 7.36 2.23 -27.89
N ASP A 106 6.43 2.55 -27.02
CA ASP A 106 6.43 2.05 -25.64
C ASP A 106 6.26 0.52 -25.59
N TYR A 107 5.40 -0.04 -26.44
CA TYR A 107 5.24 -1.50 -26.54
C TYR A 107 6.56 -2.19 -26.93
N LYS A 108 7.27 -1.68 -27.93
CA LYS A 108 8.58 -2.23 -28.34
C LYS A 108 9.60 -2.12 -27.22
N ASN A 109 9.69 -0.96 -26.57
CA ASN A 109 10.61 -0.73 -25.45
C ASN A 109 10.33 -1.69 -24.28
N ILE A 110 9.07 -1.97 -23.97
CA ILE A 110 8.68 -2.92 -22.93
C ILE A 110 9.13 -4.33 -23.29
N LEU A 111 8.92 -4.77 -24.53
CA LEU A 111 9.35 -6.10 -24.99
C LEU A 111 10.87 -6.25 -24.92
N GLU A 112 11.63 -5.25 -25.35
CA GLU A 112 13.08 -5.26 -25.32
C GLU A 112 13.62 -5.24 -23.87
N ALA A 113 13.01 -4.46 -22.97
CA ALA A 113 13.42 -4.36 -21.58
C ALA A 113 13.21 -5.67 -20.78
N THR A 114 12.21 -6.47 -21.16
CA THR A 114 11.87 -7.73 -20.45
C THR A 114 12.99 -8.77 -20.53
N THR A 115 13.86 -8.68 -21.54
CA THR A 115 14.97 -9.63 -21.73
C THR A 115 16.23 -9.27 -20.96
N ALA A 116 16.33 -8.08 -20.37
CA ALA A 116 17.57 -7.54 -19.82
C ALA A 116 17.58 -7.39 -18.28
N PHE A 117 16.46 -7.65 -17.59
CA PHE A 117 16.36 -7.35 -16.17
C PHE A 117 16.56 -8.57 -15.29
N GLU A 118 17.79 -8.76 -14.79
CA GLU A 118 18.06 -9.58 -13.60
C GLU A 118 18.28 -8.65 -12.39
N PRO A 119 17.50 -8.78 -11.32
CA PRO A 119 17.67 -7.96 -10.13
C PRO A 119 18.87 -8.44 -9.30
N GLU A 120 20.10 -8.29 -9.81
CA GLU A 120 21.28 -8.45 -8.99
C GLU A 120 21.30 -7.34 -7.94
N LEU A 121 21.13 -7.71 -6.69
CA LEU A 121 21.43 -6.84 -5.57
C LEU A 121 22.96 -6.77 -5.46
N GLU A 122 23.55 -5.68 -5.94
CA GLU A 122 24.89 -5.32 -5.52
C GLU A 122 24.92 -5.33 -3.99
N ASN A 123 26.00 -5.88 -3.40
CA ASN A 123 26.22 -5.87 -1.96
C ASN A 123 26.16 -4.42 -1.47
N GLN A 124 24.99 -3.98 -1.07
CA GLN A 124 24.79 -2.65 -0.52
C GLN A 124 25.54 -2.60 0.82
N SER A 125 26.45 -1.66 0.92
CA SER A 125 27.18 -1.32 2.15
C SER A 125 26.25 -1.27 3.35
N ASN A 126 26.67 -1.81 4.48
CA ASN A 126 25.99 -1.91 5.77
C ASN A 126 25.01 -0.77 6.05
N ILE A 127 23.75 -0.99 5.69
CA ILE A 127 22.65 -0.06 6.03
C ILE A 127 22.42 -0.17 7.54
N LYS A 128 22.64 0.93 8.26
CA LYS A 128 22.38 0.98 9.70
C LYS A 128 20.92 1.34 9.96
N ILE A 129 20.13 0.34 10.26
CA ILE A 129 18.75 0.54 10.66
C ILE A 129 18.69 1.00 12.11
N LYS A 130 17.99 2.10 12.35
CA LYS A 130 17.74 2.70 13.65
C LYS A 130 16.28 2.50 14.06
N LEU A 131 16.01 2.54 15.35
CA LEU A 131 14.69 2.50 15.95
C LEU A 131 14.29 3.92 16.37
N ARG A 132 13.09 4.37 16.03
CA ARG A 132 12.58 5.65 16.51
C ARG A 132 12.29 5.62 18.01
N ILE A 133 11.83 4.48 18.52
CA ILE A 133 11.51 4.26 19.92
C ILE A 133 12.35 3.09 20.43
N PHE A 134 13.17 3.29 21.45
CA PHE A 134 13.96 2.23 22.04
C PHE A 134 13.12 1.29 22.90
N LYS A 135 13.61 0.10 23.18
CA LYS A 135 12.92 -1.02 23.79
C LYS A 135 12.16 -0.64 25.08
N ASP A 136 12.82 0.02 26.00
CA ASP A 136 12.22 0.35 27.33
C ASP A 136 11.09 1.36 27.18
N GLU A 137 11.28 2.37 26.32
CA GLU A 137 10.24 3.36 26.01
C GLU A 137 9.08 2.73 25.24
N TYR A 138 9.36 1.76 24.33
CA TYR A 138 8.33 0.98 23.68
C TYR A 138 7.45 0.26 24.68
N TYR A 139 8.04 -0.51 25.60
CA TYR A 139 7.26 -1.22 26.63
C TYR A 139 6.49 -0.28 27.55
N ARG A 140 7.09 0.86 27.91
CA ARG A 140 6.41 1.86 28.72
C ARG A 140 5.14 2.39 28.03
N ARG A 141 5.22 2.70 26.74
CA ARG A 141 4.07 3.21 25.97
C ARG A 141 3.02 2.13 25.74
N VAL A 142 3.43 0.93 25.38
CA VAL A 142 2.50 -0.21 25.20
C VAL A 142 1.77 -0.52 26.50
N ASN A 143 2.48 -0.58 27.63
CA ASN A 143 1.83 -0.81 28.94
C ASN A 143 0.83 0.27 29.29
N LYS A 144 1.10 1.54 28.92
CA LYS A 144 0.12 2.61 29.10
C LYS A 144 -1.15 2.37 28.28
N MET A 145 -1.03 1.94 27.03
CA MET A 145 -2.16 1.58 26.16
C MET A 145 -2.94 0.39 26.74
N LEU A 146 -2.24 -0.67 27.16
CA LEU A 146 -2.87 -1.84 27.79
C LEU A 146 -3.66 -1.48 29.03
N ASN A 147 -3.16 -0.55 29.85
CA ASN A 147 -3.90 -0.06 31.02
C ASN A 147 -5.21 0.64 30.63
N HIS A 148 -5.24 1.39 29.52
CA HIS A 148 -6.46 2.00 29.01
C HIS A 148 -7.44 0.95 28.49
N ILE A 149 -6.94 -0.08 27.81
CA ILE A 149 -7.75 -1.21 27.33
C ILE A 149 -8.36 -1.98 28.53
N HIS A 150 -7.55 -2.30 29.54
CA HIS A 150 -8.01 -3.03 30.72
C HIS A 150 -9.06 -2.25 31.54
N ARG A 151 -9.02 -0.91 31.53
CA ARG A 151 -10.02 -0.07 32.15
C ARG A 151 -11.29 0.11 31.33
N GLY A 152 -11.26 -0.29 30.06
CA GLY A 152 -12.36 -0.09 29.14
C GLY A 152 -12.44 1.32 28.52
N ASP A 153 -11.37 2.12 28.62
CA ASP A 153 -11.31 3.46 28.01
C ASP A 153 -11.25 3.39 26.48
N ILE A 154 -10.60 2.37 25.95
CA ILE A 154 -10.50 2.03 24.54
C ILE A 154 -10.61 0.51 24.39
N TYR A 155 -11.07 0.05 23.24
CA TYR A 155 -11.24 -1.38 22.98
C TYR A 155 -9.95 -2.02 22.45
N GLU A 156 -9.37 -1.43 21.41
CA GLU A 156 -8.08 -1.83 20.84
C GLU A 156 -7.31 -0.61 20.34
N ALA A 157 -6.04 -0.79 20.03
CA ALA A 157 -5.23 0.24 19.40
C ALA A 157 -4.05 -0.39 18.66
N ASN A 158 -3.67 0.22 17.53
CA ASN A 158 -2.46 -0.12 16.80
C ASN A 158 -1.30 0.75 17.29
N PHE A 159 -0.24 0.12 17.78
CA PHE A 159 0.98 0.81 18.16
C PHE A 159 2.06 0.63 17.12
N CYS A 160 2.41 1.72 16.42
CA CYS A 160 3.38 1.69 15.33
C CYS A 160 4.79 2.01 15.83
N GLN A 161 5.77 1.28 15.32
CA GLN A 161 7.20 1.49 15.51
C GLN A 161 7.85 1.79 14.16
N GLU A 162 8.55 2.92 14.09
CA GLU A 162 9.33 3.29 12.90
C GLU A 162 10.74 2.73 12.97
N PHE A 163 11.15 2.09 11.87
CA PHE A 163 12.54 1.74 11.57
C PHE A 163 13.02 2.65 10.44
N TYR A 164 14.18 3.26 10.61
CA TYR A 164 14.69 4.20 9.63
C TYR A 164 16.21 4.12 9.45
N ALA A 165 16.68 4.59 8.31
CA ALA A 165 18.09 4.77 8.03
C ALA A 165 18.30 6.16 7.45
N GLU A 166 19.40 6.81 7.83
CA GLU A 166 19.81 8.12 7.34
C GLU A 166 21.08 8.00 6.50
N ASN A 167 21.26 8.97 5.61
CA ASN A 167 22.46 9.04 4.75
C ASN A 167 22.70 7.74 3.96
N THR A 168 21.62 7.10 3.53
CA THR A 168 21.64 5.81 2.86
C THR A 168 21.04 5.96 1.47
N LYS A 169 21.66 5.31 0.48
CA LYS A 169 21.10 5.22 -0.88
C LYS A 169 20.69 3.78 -1.15
N ILE A 170 19.50 3.61 -1.68
CA ILE A 170 18.99 2.32 -2.16
C ILE A 170 18.48 2.48 -3.59
N ASP A 171 18.55 1.41 -4.36
CA ASP A 171 17.81 1.31 -5.61
C ASP A 171 16.35 0.93 -5.26
N ALA A 172 15.47 1.92 -5.34
CA ALA A 172 14.08 1.74 -4.93
C ALA A 172 13.35 0.68 -5.77
N LEU A 173 13.59 0.64 -7.10
CA LEU A 173 12.94 -0.33 -7.98
C LEU A 173 13.45 -1.74 -7.70
N LYS A 174 14.75 -1.96 -7.64
CA LYS A 174 15.32 -3.28 -7.30
C LYS A 174 14.86 -3.75 -5.92
N THR A 175 14.81 -2.84 -4.94
CA THR A 175 14.31 -3.14 -3.60
C THR A 175 12.84 -3.57 -3.63
N TYR A 176 11.99 -2.85 -4.37
CA TYR A 176 10.59 -3.23 -4.55
C TYR A 176 10.44 -4.59 -5.21
N LEU A 177 11.16 -4.85 -6.30
CA LEU A 177 11.08 -6.13 -7.00
C LEU A 177 11.52 -7.29 -6.11
N LYS A 178 12.55 -7.10 -5.29
CA LYS A 178 12.98 -8.08 -4.29
C LYS A 178 11.93 -8.29 -3.22
N LEU A 179 11.36 -7.22 -2.66
CA LEU A 179 10.27 -7.28 -1.70
C LEU A 179 9.08 -8.06 -2.30
N ASN A 180 8.66 -7.69 -3.50
CA ASN A 180 7.54 -8.31 -4.19
C ASN A 180 7.76 -9.80 -4.48
N SER A 181 8.98 -10.20 -4.87
CA SER A 181 9.33 -11.61 -5.12
C SER A 181 9.25 -12.49 -3.87
N ILE A 182 9.51 -11.92 -2.69
CA ILE A 182 9.47 -12.62 -1.40
C ILE A 182 8.04 -12.71 -0.88
N THR A 183 7.32 -11.59 -0.89
CA THR A 183 6.02 -11.47 -0.23
C THR A 183 4.85 -11.89 -1.11
N ARG A 184 4.95 -11.64 -2.42
CA ARG A 184 3.89 -11.91 -3.41
C ARG A 184 2.52 -11.46 -2.93
N ALA A 185 2.44 -10.28 -2.32
CA ALA A 185 1.20 -9.78 -1.73
C ALA A 185 0.19 -9.32 -2.80
N PRO A 186 -1.13 -9.45 -2.54
CA PRO A 186 -2.17 -9.16 -3.52
C PRO A 186 -2.37 -7.68 -3.84
N PHE A 187 -1.79 -6.78 -3.05
CA PHE A 187 -1.89 -5.33 -3.22
C PHE A 187 -0.49 -4.69 -3.18
N SER A 188 0.44 -5.28 -3.92
CA SER A 188 1.78 -4.72 -4.05
C SER A 188 1.77 -3.45 -4.88
N THR A 189 2.48 -2.44 -4.42
CA THR A 189 2.50 -1.12 -5.05
C THR A 189 3.91 -0.52 -5.01
N PHE A 190 4.34 -0.01 -6.15
CA PHE A 190 5.48 0.88 -6.29
C PHE A 190 4.97 2.24 -6.72
N LEU A 191 5.27 3.29 -5.95
CA LEU A 191 4.94 4.66 -6.31
C LEU A 191 6.22 5.51 -6.30
N LYS A 192 6.39 6.32 -7.33
CA LYS A 192 7.46 7.30 -7.45
C LYS A 192 6.84 8.68 -7.68
N ILE A 193 7.18 9.62 -6.83
CA ILE A 193 6.77 11.03 -6.94
C ILE A 193 8.04 11.86 -6.81
N ASN A 194 8.52 12.43 -7.91
CA ASN A 194 9.78 13.16 -7.96
C ASN A 194 10.94 12.31 -7.39
N ASP A 195 11.46 12.71 -6.24
CA ASP A 195 12.53 12.05 -5.49
C ASP A 195 12.05 11.13 -4.37
N LYS A 196 10.75 11.03 -4.14
CA LYS A 196 10.13 10.21 -3.10
C LYS A 196 9.62 8.90 -3.66
N TYR A 197 9.79 7.83 -2.90
CA TYR A 197 9.38 6.49 -3.28
C TYR A 197 8.57 5.82 -2.16
N LEU A 198 7.50 5.13 -2.52
CA LEU A 198 6.72 4.29 -1.63
C LEU A 198 6.69 2.88 -2.20
N LEU A 199 7.20 1.93 -1.42
CA LEU A 199 7.24 0.51 -1.74
C LEU A 199 6.33 -0.22 -0.76
N SER A 200 5.25 -0.79 -1.25
CA SER A 200 4.27 -1.47 -0.41
C SER A 200 4.03 -2.90 -0.87
N SER A 201 3.84 -3.78 0.08
CA SER A 201 3.49 -5.19 -0.13
C SER A 201 2.35 -5.55 0.82
N SER A 202 1.18 -4.94 0.60
CA SER A 202 0.03 -5.11 1.47
C SER A 202 -0.71 -6.40 1.17
N PRO A 203 -1.05 -7.21 2.21
CA PRO A 203 -1.93 -8.36 2.06
C PRO A 203 -3.42 -7.96 2.06
N GLU A 204 -3.75 -6.73 2.42
CA GLU A 204 -5.09 -6.29 2.79
C GLU A 204 -5.61 -5.20 1.88
N ARG A 205 -6.90 -5.32 1.52
CA ARG A 205 -7.65 -4.25 0.85
C ARG A 205 -8.26 -3.34 1.91
N TYR A 206 -7.92 -2.06 1.86
CA TYR A 206 -8.55 -1.07 2.73
C TYR A 206 -10.01 -0.88 2.36
N ILE A 207 -10.29 -0.34 1.18
CA ILE A 207 -11.64 -0.08 0.69
C ILE A 207 -11.70 -0.29 -0.84
N LYS A 208 -12.84 -0.80 -1.33
CA LYS A 208 -13.24 -0.75 -2.74
C LYS A 208 -14.67 -0.26 -2.86
N LYS A 209 -14.89 0.71 -3.74
CA LYS A 209 -16.24 1.18 -4.10
C LYS A 209 -16.58 0.67 -5.50
N LEU A 210 -17.74 0.05 -5.64
CA LEU A 210 -18.33 -0.40 -6.91
C LEU A 210 -19.78 0.11 -7.01
N GLY A 211 -19.99 1.15 -7.79
CA GLY A 211 -21.28 1.82 -7.82
C GLY A 211 -21.68 2.31 -6.42
N ASN A 212 -22.74 1.76 -5.87
CA ASN A 212 -23.24 2.09 -4.53
C ASN A 212 -22.75 1.13 -3.43
N GLN A 213 -21.93 0.13 -3.78
CA GLN A 213 -21.39 -0.81 -2.81
C GLN A 213 -20.01 -0.36 -2.33
N ILE A 214 -19.79 -0.40 -1.03
CA ILE A 214 -18.48 -0.23 -0.40
C ILE A 214 -18.08 -1.59 0.16
N ILE A 215 -16.87 -2.03 -0.18
CA ILE A 215 -16.32 -3.33 0.19
C ILE A 215 -15.07 -3.09 1.03
N SER A 216 -15.08 -3.56 2.26
CA SER A 216 -13.92 -3.68 3.14
C SER A 216 -13.60 -5.16 3.34
N GLN A 217 -12.32 -5.52 3.38
CA GLN A 217 -11.86 -6.91 3.54
C GLN A 217 -10.74 -6.97 4.58
N PRO A 218 -11.05 -6.66 5.85
CA PRO A 218 -10.05 -6.72 6.90
C PRO A 218 -9.54 -8.13 7.11
N ILE A 219 -8.26 -8.27 7.44
CA ILE A 219 -7.61 -9.54 7.74
C ILE A 219 -7.22 -9.53 9.21
N LYS A 220 -7.66 -10.57 9.93
CA LYS A 220 -7.25 -10.86 11.29
C LYS A 220 -6.88 -12.34 11.42
N GLY A 221 -6.02 -12.61 12.39
CA GLY A 221 -5.52 -13.95 12.64
C GLY A 221 -4.38 -14.37 11.72
N THR A 222 -3.39 -14.98 12.31
CA THR A 222 -2.25 -15.55 11.57
C THR A 222 -1.90 -16.92 12.14
N ALA A 223 -1.56 -17.85 11.25
CA ALA A 223 -1.04 -19.16 11.62
C ALA A 223 0.28 -19.41 10.90
N LYS A 224 1.13 -20.23 11.52
CA LYS A 224 2.36 -20.70 10.89
C LYS A 224 2.01 -21.55 9.67
N ARG A 225 2.74 -21.39 8.57
CA ARG A 225 2.66 -22.26 7.40
C ARG A 225 3.50 -23.51 7.62
N SER A 226 3.04 -24.65 7.08
CA SER A 226 3.83 -25.87 7.02
C SER A 226 4.28 -26.18 5.60
N LEU A 227 5.39 -26.90 5.46
CA LEU A 227 5.85 -27.44 4.18
C LEU A 227 5.08 -28.73 3.80
N ASP A 228 4.46 -29.40 4.76
CA ASP A 228 3.55 -30.51 4.52
C ASP A 228 2.16 -29.97 4.19
N GLU A 229 1.65 -30.31 3.01
CA GLU A 229 0.37 -29.80 2.50
C GLU A 229 -0.84 -30.20 3.38
N ASN A 230 -0.81 -31.39 4.00
CA ASN A 230 -1.90 -31.82 4.87
C ASN A 230 -1.89 -31.07 6.19
N GLU A 231 -0.70 -30.90 6.78
CA GLU A 231 -0.55 -30.09 8.00
C GLU A 231 -0.93 -28.63 7.73
N ASP A 232 -0.49 -28.04 6.62
CA ASP A 232 -0.81 -26.64 6.25
C ASP A 232 -2.32 -26.45 6.10
N ARG A 233 -3.03 -27.40 5.49
CA ARG A 233 -4.48 -27.39 5.40
C ARG A 233 -5.15 -27.47 6.78
N LEU A 234 -4.68 -28.32 7.67
CA LEU A 234 -5.22 -28.43 9.03
C LEU A 234 -5.00 -27.14 9.84
N LEU A 235 -3.84 -26.50 9.67
CA LEU A 235 -3.55 -25.20 10.29
C LEU A 235 -4.50 -24.10 9.76
N ALA A 236 -4.78 -24.08 8.47
CA ALA A 236 -5.73 -23.13 7.87
C ALA A 236 -7.17 -23.37 8.39
N GLU A 237 -7.62 -24.63 8.46
CA GLU A 237 -8.94 -24.98 9.01
C GLU A 237 -9.05 -24.65 10.51
N ALA A 238 -7.97 -24.83 11.27
CA ALA A 238 -7.94 -24.48 12.68
C ALA A 238 -8.04 -22.97 12.88
N LEU A 239 -7.31 -22.18 12.07
CA LEU A 239 -7.37 -20.71 12.10
C LEU A 239 -8.78 -20.21 11.74
N GLU A 240 -9.41 -20.77 10.72
CA GLU A 240 -10.78 -20.40 10.31
C GLU A 240 -11.80 -20.63 11.42
N LYS A 241 -11.60 -21.67 12.26
CA LYS A 241 -12.50 -22.05 13.35
C LYS A 241 -12.15 -21.43 14.71
N ASP A 242 -11.02 -20.74 14.80
CA ASP A 242 -10.58 -20.13 16.05
C ASP A 242 -11.57 -19.05 16.50
N GLN A 243 -12.13 -19.23 17.69
CA GLN A 243 -13.20 -18.35 18.20
C GLN A 243 -12.69 -16.95 18.51
N LYS A 244 -11.44 -16.81 18.99
CA LYS A 244 -10.86 -15.51 19.30
C LYS A 244 -10.62 -14.72 18.01
N GLU A 245 -9.94 -15.33 17.03
CA GLU A 245 -9.63 -14.69 15.76
C GLU A 245 -10.90 -14.29 14.99
N ARG A 246 -11.93 -15.13 15.04
CA ARG A 246 -13.25 -14.80 14.46
C ARG A 246 -13.93 -13.65 15.18
N ALA A 247 -13.89 -13.60 16.50
CA ALA A 247 -14.48 -12.50 17.27
C ALA A 247 -13.78 -11.18 16.96
N GLU A 248 -12.44 -11.18 16.88
CA GLU A 248 -11.66 -10.00 16.51
C GLU A 248 -11.96 -9.55 15.07
N ASN A 249 -12.11 -10.48 14.12
CA ASN A 249 -12.47 -10.14 12.73
C ASN A 249 -13.86 -9.51 12.63
N ILE A 250 -14.85 -10.06 13.32
CA ILE A 250 -16.21 -9.50 13.35
C ILE A 250 -16.20 -8.10 13.94
N MET A 251 -15.49 -7.89 15.04
CA MET A 251 -15.36 -6.60 15.70
C MET A 251 -14.80 -5.52 14.77
N ILE A 252 -13.73 -5.83 14.01
CA ILE A 252 -13.12 -4.89 13.05
C ILE A 252 -14.09 -4.49 11.94
N VAL A 253 -15.00 -5.38 11.56
CA VAL A 253 -16.02 -5.10 10.54
C VAL A 253 -17.17 -4.26 11.10
N ASP A 254 -17.44 -4.39 12.40
CA ASP A 254 -18.57 -3.75 13.09
C ASP A 254 -18.25 -2.33 13.60
N LEU A 255 -16.97 -1.99 13.71
CA LEU A 255 -16.49 -0.65 14.08
C LEU A 255 -16.38 0.28 12.87
#